data_7c0f99fb8d6578a09938954573e5fc6d
#
_entry.id   7c0f99fb8d6578a09938954573e5fc6d
#
_cell.length_a   1.000
_cell.length_b   1.000
_cell.length_c   1.000
_cell.angle_alpha   90.00
_cell.angle_beta   90.00
_cell.angle_gamma   90.00
#
_symmetry.space_group_name_H-M   'P 1'
#
loop_
_entity.id
_entity.type
_entity.pdbx_description
1 polymer ?
#
loop_
_entity_poly.entity_id
_entity_poly.type
_entity_poly.pdbx_seq_one_letter_code
_entity_poly.pdbx_strand_id
1 'polypeptide(L)'
;MSNSSNFRKAMQEVQGKSILGPNVIKNALPYLGGGLVLTAVGTYGGLGVIASRPELFMPTFIGAIIAQLVLFFVAQGVAQKGDNTTALPLLAIYGLLTGYTLSGIVHFALSNADVGIQGVGIAALGCGATFIVGSKIGSNLSEEDGLALTQTIRLGVTALVIVLVGQLLFSLFGVYTPSWLEVAISGVGVALFAGVAVVDFYILPRTYEDEQYLPAALSMYLTYINLFVFILRFMIAINSRD
;
A
#
# COMPACT_ATOMS: atom_id res chain seq x y z
N MET A 1 0.74 -0.60 -35.07
CA MET A 1 -0.68 -0.96 -35.07
C MET A 1 -1.04 -2.24 -34.27
N SER A 2 -0.09 -3.00 -33.76
CA SER A 2 -0.29 -4.28 -33.03
C SER A 2 -0.70 -4.13 -31.55
N ASN A 3 -0.36 -3.00 -30.90
CA ASN A 3 -0.58 -2.83 -29.46
C ASN A 3 -2.04 -2.51 -29.06
N SER A 4 -2.81 -1.90 -29.97
CA SER A 4 -4.23 -1.57 -29.72
C SER A 4 -5.16 -2.78 -29.81
N SER A 5 -4.78 -3.81 -30.59
CA SER A 5 -5.57 -5.05 -30.72
C SER A 5 -5.39 -5.95 -29.48
N ASN A 6 -4.19 -6.03 -28.91
CA ASN A 6 -3.93 -6.79 -27.68
C ASN A 6 -4.55 -6.13 -26.46
N PHE A 7 -4.55 -4.78 -26.41
CA PHE A 7 -5.24 -4.02 -25.37
C PHE A 7 -6.76 -4.20 -25.45
N ARG A 8 -7.35 -4.15 -26.67
CA ARG A 8 -8.78 -4.42 -26.85
C ARG A 8 -9.17 -5.86 -26.52
N LYS A 9 -8.32 -6.84 -26.83
CA LYS A 9 -8.57 -8.24 -26.43
C LYS A 9 -8.49 -8.41 -24.92
N ALA A 10 -7.47 -7.83 -24.26
CA ALA A 10 -7.39 -7.83 -22.80
C ALA A 10 -8.59 -7.11 -22.15
N MET A 11 -9.07 -6.03 -22.76
CA MET A 11 -10.28 -5.33 -22.32
C MET A 11 -11.56 -6.17 -22.53
N GLN A 12 -11.65 -6.92 -23.64
CA GLN A 12 -12.78 -7.82 -23.91
C GLN A 12 -12.75 -9.06 -23.01
N GLU A 13 -11.57 -9.54 -22.61
CA GLU A 13 -11.43 -10.62 -21.62
C GLU A 13 -11.84 -10.20 -20.22
N VAL A 14 -11.73 -8.89 -19.88
CA VAL A 14 -12.21 -8.33 -18.61
C VAL A 14 -13.71 -7.98 -18.69
N GLN A 15 -14.21 -7.64 -19.86
CA GLN A 15 -15.60 -7.22 -20.12
C GLN A 15 -16.66 -8.33 -19.99
N GLY A 16 -16.31 -9.54 -19.67
CA GLY A 16 -17.24 -10.64 -19.47
C GLY A 16 -16.95 -11.48 -18.23
N LYS A 17 -16.06 -11.02 -17.36
CA LYS A 17 -15.75 -11.78 -16.14
C LYS A 17 -16.86 -11.58 -15.11
N SER A 18 -17.77 -12.56 -15.07
CA SER A 18 -18.55 -12.86 -13.88
C SER A 18 -17.66 -12.83 -12.63
N ILE A 19 -18.23 -12.46 -11.49
CA ILE A 19 -17.54 -12.54 -10.20
C ILE A 19 -17.01 -13.97 -10.03
N LEU A 20 -15.67 -14.11 -9.91
CA LEU A 20 -14.98 -15.39 -9.75
C LEU A 20 -15.01 -15.83 -8.28
N GLY A 21 -14.73 -14.90 -7.37
CA GLY A 21 -14.66 -15.16 -5.93
C GLY A 21 -15.53 -14.17 -5.15
N PRO A 22 -16.83 -14.46 -4.99
CA PRO A 22 -17.76 -13.57 -4.28
C PRO A 22 -17.37 -13.39 -2.79
N ASN A 23 -16.65 -14.35 -2.20
CA ASN A 23 -16.21 -14.32 -0.80
C ASN A 23 -14.73 -14.00 -0.64
N VAL A 24 -13.96 -13.80 -1.72
CA VAL A 24 -12.50 -13.63 -1.63
C VAL A 24 -12.09 -12.49 -0.70
N ILE A 25 -12.80 -11.36 -0.72
CA ILE A 25 -12.54 -10.23 0.18
C ILE A 25 -12.80 -10.63 1.63
N LYS A 26 -13.94 -11.26 1.91
CA LYS A 26 -14.28 -11.74 3.25
C LYS A 26 -13.21 -12.71 3.79
N ASN A 27 -12.74 -13.60 2.93
CA ASN A 27 -11.69 -14.58 3.27
C ASN A 27 -10.33 -13.90 3.45
N ALA A 28 -10.04 -12.78 2.75
CA ALA A 28 -8.79 -12.02 2.82
C ALA A 28 -8.69 -11.14 4.07
N LEU A 29 -9.80 -10.61 4.60
CA LEU A 29 -9.81 -9.64 5.70
C LEU A 29 -9.06 -10.10 6.97
N PRO A 30 -9.18 -11.36 7.45
CA PRO A 30 -8.41 -11.82 8.62
C PRO A 30 -6.90 -11.75 8.39
N TYR A 31 -6.44 -12.04 7.18
CA TYR A 31 -5.02 -12.01 6.81
C TYR A 31 -4.51 -10.59 6.62
N LEU A 32 -5.33 -9.69 6.09
CA LEU A 32 -5.07 -8.26 6.11
C LEU A 32 -4.88 -7.76 7.55
N GLY A 33 -5.83 -8.07 8.44
CA GLY A 33 -5.75 -7.67 9.86
C GLY A 33 -4.52 -8.24 10.55
N GLY A 34 -4.22 -9.53 10.34
CA GLY A 34 -3.01 -10.18 10.85
C GLY A 34 -1.72 -9.52 10.34
N GLY A 35 -1.67 -9.19 9.06
CA GLY A 35 -0.56 -8.46 8.44
C GLY A 35 -0.34 -7.08 9.07
N LEU A 36 -1.42 -6.33 9.34
CA LEU A 36 -1.33 -5.02 10.00
C LEU A 36 -0.85 -5.13 11.45
N VAL A 37 -1.28 -6.16 12.19
CA VAL A 37 -0.75 -6.44 13.55
C VAL A 37 0.74 -6.74 13.51
N LEU A 38 1.20 -7.59 12.58
CA LEU A 38 2.62 -7.89 12.40
C LEU A 38 3.41 -6.63 12.00
N THR A 39 2.83 -5.78 11.18
CA THR A 39 3.42 -4.47 10.84
C THR A 39 3.58 -3.59 12.08
N ALA A 40 2.59 -3.53 12.96
CA ALA A 40 2.70 -2.78 14.21
C ALA A 40 3.82 -3.34 15.10
N VAL A 41 3.95 -4.67 15.20
CA VAL A 41 5.05 -5.34 15.93
C VAL A 41 6.40 -4.99 15.32
N GLY A 42 6.53 -5.07 13.98
CA GLY A 42 7.75 -4.69 13.27
C GLY A 42 8.12 -3.22 13.47
N THR A 43 7.13 -2.31 13.45
CA THR A 43 7.33 -0.88 13.71
C THR A 43 7.85 -0.65 15.13
N TYR A 44 7.25 -1.31 16.12
CA TYR A 44 7.71 -1.23 17.50
C TYR A 44 9.15 -1.72 17.65
N GLY A 45 9.50 -2.84 17.00
CA GLY A 45 10.88 -3.34 16.96
C GLY A 45 11.86 -2.34 16.34
N GLY A 46 11.49 -1.73 15.22
CA GLY A 46 12.32 -0.69 14.56
C GLY A 46 12.50 0.57 15.42
N LEU A 47 11.43 1.03 16.09
CA LEU A 47 11.53 2.14 17.05
C LEU A 47 12.46 1.79 18.23
N GLY A 48 12.43 0.54 18.69
CA GLY A 48 13.36 0.04 19.70
C GLY A 48 14.81 0.11 19.27
N VAL A 49 15.10 -0.24 18.00
CA VAL A 49 16.45 -0.10 17.43
C VAL A 49 16.86 1.37 17.34
N ILE A 50 16.00 2.25 16.85
CA ILE A 50 16.26 3.70 16.78
C ILE A 50 16.60 4.26 18.17
N ALA A 51 15.88 3.85 19.20
CA ALA A 51 16.06 4.35 20.56
C ALA A 51 17.31 3.80 21.26
N SER A 52 17.67 2.51 21.04
CA SER A 52 18.71 1.84 21.79
C SER A 52 20.06 1.77 21.05
N ARG A 53 20.03 1.67 19.72
CA ARG A 53 21.20 1.52 18.85
C ARG A 53 21.00 2.22 17.51
N PRO A 54 20.90 3.56 17.49
CA PRO A 54 20.61 4.33 16.28
C PRO A 54 21.61 4.10 15.14
N GLU A 55 22.88 3.75 15.48
CA GLU A 55 23.92 3.44 14.51
C GLU A 55 23.62 2.18 13.66
N LEU A 56 22.85 1.23 14.20
CA LEU A 56 22.47 0.01 13.50
C LEU A 56 21.22 0.21 12.62
N PHE A 57 20.46 1.28 12.87
CA PHE A 57 19.17 1.46 12.18
C PHE A 57 19.33 1.56 10.66
N MET A 58 20.21 2.42 10.17
CA MET A 58 20.36 2.63 8.74
C MET A 58 20.84 1.37 7.97
N PRO A 59 21.89 0.64 8.43
CA PRO A 59 22.29 -0.61 7.77
C PRO A 59 21.21 -1.67 7.77
N THR A 60 20.49 -1.85 8.89
CA THR A 60 19.41 -2.85 8.99
C THR A 60 18.17 -2.43 8.21
N PHE A 61 17.88 -1.14 8.14
CA PHE A 61 16.81 -0.57 7.33
C PHE A 61 17.02 -0.85 5.83
N ILE A 62 18.23 -0.63 5.31
CA ILE A 62 18.56 -0.94 3.91
C ILE A 62 18.44 -2.45 3.67
N GLY A 63 18.96 -3.27 4.57
CA GLY A 63 18.83 -4.72 4.50
C GLY A 63 17.36 -5.17 4.50
N ALA A 64 16.51 -4.56 5.33
CA ALA A 64 15.09 -4.84 5.40
C ALA A 64 14.36 -4.47 4.10
N ILE A 65 14.69 -3.33 3.48
CA ILE A 65 14.11 -2.93 2.17
C ILE A 65 14.45 -3.97 1.09
N ILE A 66 15.71 -4.40 1.01
CA ILE A 66 16.14 -5.40 0.03
C ILE A 66 15.41 -6.74 0.27
N ALA A 67 15.40 -7.20 1.53
CA ALA A 67 14.70 -8.43 1.90
C ALA A 67 13.20 -8.35 1.60
N GLN A 68 12.57 -7.22 1.90
CA GLN A 68 11.15 -6.97 1.64
C GLN A 68 10.83 -7.02 0.14
N LEU A 69 11.68 -6.44 -0.71
CA LEU A 69 11.52 -6.46 -2.16
C LEU A 69 11.58 -7.90 -2.70
N VAL A 70 12.56 -8.69 -2.27
CA VAL A 70 12.68 -10.11 -2.65
C VAL A 70 11.48 -10.91 -2.16
N LEU A 71 11.12 -10.76 -0.88
CA LEU A 71 9.99 -11.47 -0.28
C LEU A 71 8.66 -11.14 -0.97
N PHE A 72 8.47 -9.89 -1.41
CA PHE A 72 7.26 -9.49 -2.14
C PHE A 72 7.06 -10.35 -3.39
N PHE A 73 8.08 -10.45 -4.24
CA PHE A 73 7.97 -11.23 -5.48
C PHE A 73 7.83 -12.72 -5.22
N VAL A 74 8.55 -13.25 -4.23
CA VAL A 74 8.47 -14.68 -3.86
C VAL A 74 7.08 -14.99 -3.28
N ALA A 75 6.62 -14.23 -2.31
CA ALA A 75 5.33 -14.46 -1.65
C ALA A 75 4.15 -14.32 -2.64
N GLN A 76 4.20 -13.31 -3.51
CA GLN A 76 3.18 -13.13 -4.54
C GLN A 76 3.17 -14.30 -5.53
N GLY A 77 4.35 -14.73 -6.00
CA GLY A 77 4.46 -15.84 -6.93
C GLY A 77 3.98 -17.19 -6.35
N VAL A 78 4.20 -17.43 -5.05
CA VAL A 78 3.72 -18.62 -4.34
C VAL A 78 2.21 -18.52 -4.12
N ALA A 79 1.71 -17.37 -3.65
CA ALA A 79 0.29 -17.14 -3.38
C ALA A 79 -0.57 -17.28 -4.66
N GLN A 80 -0.09 -16.78 -5.81
CA GLN A 80 -0.79 -16.92 -7.08
C GLN A 80 -0.94 -18.36 -7.56
N LYS A 81 -0.05 -19.26 -7.11
CA LYS A 81 -0.14 -20.72 -7.40
C LYS A 81 -1.12 -21.44 -6.48
N GLY A 82 -1.75 -20.73 -5.53
CA GLY A 82 -2.67 -21.31 -4.56
C GLY A 82 -1.99 -22.06 -3.41
N ASP A 83 -0.67 -22.00 -3.29
CA ASP A 83 0.05 -22.56 -2.14
C ASP A 83 -0.02 -21.65 -0.92
N ASN A 84 -1.16 -21.66 -0.26
CA ASN A 84 -1.42 -20.83 0.91
C ASN A 84 -0.54 -21.23 2.13
N THR A 85 -0.10 -22.49 2.20
CA THR A 85 0.72 -22.99 3.31
C THR A 85 2.10 -22.35 3.29
N THR A 86 2.71 -22.21 2.13
CA THR A 86 4.01 -21.55 1.95
C THR A 86 3.86 -20.02 1.88
N ALA A 87 2.79 -19.50 1.28
CA ALA A 87 2.59 -18.07 1.12
C ALA A 87 2.36 -17.35 2.46
N LEU A 88 1.63 -17.96 3.38
CA LEU A 88 1.26 -17.32 4.66
C LEU A 88 2.49 -16.92 5.51
N PRO A 89 3.47 -17.79 5.82
CA PRO A 89 4.65 -17.37 6.57
C PRO A 89 5.49 -16.32 5.82
N LEU A 90 5.57 -16.38 4.50
CA LEU A 90 6.27 -15.36 3.71
C LEU A 90 5.61 -13.98 3.84
N LEU A 91 4.27 -13.93 3.77
CA LEU A 91 3.51 -12.69 3.97
C LEU A 91 3.63 -12.18 5.42
N ALA A 92 3.69 -13.08 6.41
CA ALA A 92 3.90 -12.69 7.80
C ALA A 92 5.27 -12.01 8.02
N ILE A 93 6.34 -12.61 7.47
CA ILE A 93 7.69 -12.01 7.51
C ILE A 93 7.70 -10.69 6.74
N TYR A 94 7.03 -10.63 5.57
CA TYR A 94 6.88 -9.39 4.80
C TYR A 94 6.22 -8.28 5.64
N GLY A 95 5.13 -8.59 6.37
CA GLY A 95 4.46 -7.65 7.26
C GLY A 95 5.36 -7.12 8.38
N LEU A 96 6.15 -8.00 9.02
CA LEU A 96 7.13 -7.60 10.04
C LEU A 96 8.21 -6.66 9.46
N LEU A 97 8.77 -6.99 8.30
CA LEU A 97 9.78 -6.15 7.64
C LEU A 97 9.19 -4.81 7.18
N THR A 98 7.95 -4.81 6.67
CA THR A 98 7.24 -3.57 6.34
C THR A 98 7.10 -2.68 7.56
N GLY A 99 6.72 -3.25 8.71
CA GLY A 99 6.67 -2.51 9.97
C GLY A 99 8.02 -1.93 10.36
N TYR A 100 9.07 -2.73 10.27
CA TYR A 100 10.42 -2.27 10.56
C TYR A 100 10.83 -1.09 9.65
N THR A 101 10.53 -1.15 8.36
CA THR A 101 10.83 -0.04 7.44
C THR A 101 9.93 1.19 7.67
N LEU A 102 8.70 1.00 8.15
CA LEU A 102 7.82 2.11 8.53
C LEU A 102 8.27 2.84 9.80
N SER A 103 9.09 2.20 10.65
CA SER A 103 9.51 2.81 11.93
C SER A 103 10.24 4.14 11.73
N GLY A 104 10.94 4.36 10.61
CA GLY A 104 11.60 5.63 10.31
C GLY A 104 10.60 6.79 10.20
N ILE A 105 9.56 6.64 9.38
CA ILE A 105 8.55 7.70 9.22
C ILE A 105 7.68 7.87 10.48
N VAL A 106 7.38 6.75 11.16
CA VAL A 106 6.64 6.79 12.43
C VAL A 106 7.46 7.48 13.51
N HIS A 107 8.77 7.20 13.62
CA HIS A 107 9.66 7.91 14.54
C HIS A 107 9.68 9.41 14.27
N PHE A 108 9.79 9.80 13.00
CA PHE A 108 9.75 11.20 12.61
C PHE A 108 8.43 11.88 12.99
N ALA A 109 7.30 11.19 12.75
CA ALA A 109 5.97 11.68 13.14
C ALA A 109 5.84 11.83 14.66
N LEU A 110 6.31 10.85 15.44
CA LEU A 110 6.28 10.88 16.91
C LEU A 110 7.15 12.00 17.49
N SER A 111 8.25 12.33 16.82
CA SER A 111 9.17 13.41 17.22
C SER A 111 8.66 14.80 16.85
N ASN A 112 7.67 14.90 15.95
CA ASN A 112 7.05 16.17 15.57
C ASN A 112 5.93 16.50 16.56
N ALA A 113 6.06 17.64 17.25
CA ALA A 113 5.13 18.03 18.32
C ALA A 113 3.68 18.22 17.84
N ASP A 114 3.48 18.64 16.58
CA ASP A 114 2.18 18.91 15.98
C ASP A 114 1.50 17.67 15.38
N VAL A 115 2.26 16.59 15.13
CA VAL A 115 1.76 15.33 14.62
C VAL A 115 1.63 14.28 15.74
N GLY A 116 2.73 13.93 16.36
CA GLY A 116 2.79 13.04 17.52
C GLY A 116 2.08 11.70 17.32
N ILE A 117 1.77 11.06 18.44
CA ILE A 117 1.02 9.78 18.46
C ILE A 117 -0.41 9.94 17.93
N GLN A 118 -0.99 11.15 18.07
CA GLN A 118 -2.33 11.43 17.59
C GLN A 118 -2.39 11.37 16.06
N GLY A 119 -1.39 11.94 15.37
CA GLY A 119 -1.28 11.88 13.92
C GLY A 119 -1.15 10.45 13.39
N VAL A 120 -0.33 9.62 14.05
CA VAL A 120 -0.21 8.19 13.72
C VAL A 120 -1.57 7.47 13.88
N GLY A 121 -2.29 7.76 14.98
CA GLY A 121 -3.64 7.21 15.22
C GLY A 121 -4.65 7.66 14.18
N ILE A 122 -4.67 8.96 13.83
CA ILE A 122 -5.56 9.53 12.80
C ILE A 122 -5.26 8.88 11.43
N ALA A 123 -3.99 8.70 11.06
CA ALA A 123 -3.62 8.04 9.82
C ALA A 123 -4.15 6.60 9.76
N ALA A 124 -4.00 5.84 10.83
CA ALA A 124 -4.49 4.46 10.90
C ALA A 124 -6.02 4.38 10.83
N LEU A 125 -6.73 5.24 11.59
CA LEU A 125 -8.20 5.31 11.58
C LEU A 125 -8.72 5.80 10.22
N GLY A 126 -8.05 6.78 9.60
CA GLY A 126 -8.38 7.30 8.28
C GLY A 126 -8.30 6.21 7.21
N CYS A 127 -7.29 5.33 7.27
CA CYS A 127 -7.21 4.16 6.40
C CYS A 127 -8.40 3.22 6.63
N GLY A 128 -8.71 2.88 7.87
CA GLY A 128 -9.86 2.02 8.18
C GLY A 128 -11.19 2.59 7.67
N ALA A 129 -11.43 3.89 7.90
CA ALA A 129 -12.61 4.59 7.39
C ALA A 129 -12.67 4.57 5.85
N THR A 130 -11.53 4.81 5.18
CA THR A 130 -11.43 4.77 3.71
C THR A 130 -11.77 3.39 3.16
N PHE A 131 -11.31 2.31 3.81
CA PHE A 131 -11.64 0.94 3.42
C PHE A 131 -13.13 0.62 3.60
N ILE A 132 -13.76 1.10 4.69
CA ILE A 132 -15.21 0.93 4.91
C ILE A 132 -16.01 1.65 3.81
N VAL A 133 -15.66 2.91 3.50
CA VAL A 133 -16.31 3.67 2.43
C VAL A 133 -16.00 3.05 1.07
N GLY A 134 -14.74 2.70 0.82
CA GLY A 134 -14.28 2.07 -0.41
C GLY A 134 -15.00 0.75 -0.69
N SER A 135 -15.27 -0.05 0.34
CA SER A 135 -16.01 -1.30 0.19
C SER A 135 -17.45 -1.08 -0.31
N LYS A 136 -18.13 -0.05 0.22
CA LYS A 136 -19.50 0.28 -0.20
C LYS A 136 -19.54 0.84 -1.63
N ILE A 137 -18.58 1.68 -2.01
CA ILE A 137 -18.50 2.26 -3.34
C ILE A 137 -18.09 1.17 -4.34
N GLY A 138 -16.96 0.50 -4.11
CA GLY A 138 -16.36 -0.44 -5.05
C GLY A 138 -17.25 -1.65 -5.35
N SER A 139 -17.95 -2.19 -4.33
CA SER A 139 -18.88 -3.31 -4.53
C SER A 139 -20.12 -2.95 -5.34
N ASN A 140 -20.48 -1.66 -5.44
CA ASN A 140 -21.66 -1.18 -6.14
C ASN A 140 -21.35 -0.49 -7.48
N LEU A 141 -20.07 -0.43 -7.90
CA LEU A 141 -19.72 0.14 -9.20
C LEU A 141 -20.29 -0.70 -10.34
N SER A 142 -20.81 0.00 -11.35
CA SER A 142 -21.12 -0.61 -12.64
C SER A 142 -19.84 -1.14 -13.30
N GLU A 143 -19.99 -2.02 -14.30
CA GLU A 143 -18.83 -2.54 -15.02
C GLU A 143 -18.05 -1.42 -15.73
N GLU A 144 -18.77 -0.51 -16.38
CA GLU A 144 -18.20 0.63 -17.10
C GLU A 144 -17.45 1.58 -16.14
N ASP A 145 -18.09 1.98 -15.04
CA ASP A 145 -17.49 2.89 -14.05
C ASP A 145 -16.28 2.24 -13.35
N GLY A 146 -16.39 0.96 -13.00
CA GLY A 146 -15.33 0.22 -12.36
C GLY A 146 -14.09 0.08 -13.23
N LEU A 147 -14.25 -0.19 -14.52
CA LEU A 147 -13.15 -0.25 -15.48
C LEU A 147 -12.54 1.14 -15.71
N ALA A 148 -13.36 2.18 -15.89
CA ALA A 148 -12.88 3.55 -16.08
C ALA A 148 -12.08 4.02 -14.85
N LEU A 149 -12.60 3.78 -13.65
CA LEU A 149 -11.91 4.11 -12.40
C LEU A 149 -10.57 3.36 -12.28
N THR A 150 -10.58 2.04 -12.54
CA THR A 150 -9.37 1.21 -12.47
C THR A 150 -8.28 1.74 -13.41
N GLN A 151 -8.61 2.12 -14.63
CA GLN A 151 -7.65 2.68 -15.59
C GLN A 151 -7.12 4.02 -15.13
N THR A 152 -7.98 4.92 -14.68
CA THR A 152 -7.59 6.26 -14.19
C THR A 152 -6.67 6.16 -12.99
N ILE A 153 -7.03 5.36 -12.00
CA ILE A 153 -6.22 5.16 -10.79
C ILE A 153 -4.87 4.52 -11.14
N ARG A 154 -4.85 3.52 -12.01
CA ARG A 154 -3.60 2.89 -12.45
C ARG A 154 -2.63 3.88 -13.11
N LEU A 155 -3.14 4.76 -13.97
CA LEU A 155 -2.33 5.82 -14.58
C LEU A 155 -1.82 6.82 -13.53
N GLY A 156 -2.69 7.25 -12.61
CA GLY A 156 -2.32 8.16 -11.52
C GLY A 156 -1.27 7.58 -10.59
N VAL A 157 -1.41 6.31 -10.17
CA VAL A 157 -0.41 5.63 -9.33
C VAL A 157 0.91 5.47 -10.09
N THR A 158 0.88 5.13 -11.38
CA THR A 158 2.10 5.05 -12.20
C THR A 158 2.82 6.40 -12.26
N ALA A 159 2.09 7.49 -12.51
CA ALA A 159 2.65 8.83 -12.50
C ALA A 159 3.24 9.20 -11.13
N LEU A 160 2.51 8.88 -10.04
CA LEU A 160 2.99 9.11 -8.67
C LEU A 160 4.30 8.35 -8.40
N VAL A 161 4.41 7.07 -8.80
CA VAL A 161 5.65 6.29 -8.64
C VAL A 161 6.82 6.93 -9.39
N ILE A 162 6.60 7.43 -10.62
CA ILE A 162 7.64 8.14 -11.38
C ILE A 162 8.10 9.39 -10.63
N VAL A 163 7.18 10.16 -10.05
CA VAL A 163 7.51 11.35 -9.24
C VAL A 163 8.31 10.95 -8.00
N LEU A 164 7.92 9.89 -7.28
CA LEU A 164 8.64 9.42 -6.08
C LEU A 164 10.05 8.93 -6.41
N VAL A 165 10.22 8.20 -7.52
CA VAL A 165 11.54 7.80 -8.02
C VAL A 165 12.37 9.03 -8.37
N GLY A 166 11.78 10.02 -9.03
CA GLY A 166 12.42 11.31 -9.31
C GLY A 166 12.89 12.01 -8.03
N GLN A 167 12.01 12.11 -7.00
CA GLN A 167 12.39 12.67 -5.69
C GLN A 167 13.58 11.92 -5.06
N LEU A 168 13.54 10.58 -5.10
CA LEU A 168 14.63 9.77 -4.58
C LEU A 168 15.95 10.06 -5.31
N LEU A 169 15.93 10.11 -6.65
CA LEU A 169 17.12 10.40 -7.43
C LEU A 169 17.66 11.82 -7.14
N PHE A 170 16.80 12.84 -7.11
CA PHE A 170 17.22 14.20 -6.76
C PHE A 170 17.81 14.30 -5.34
N SER A 171 17.26 13.54 -4.38
CA SER A 171 17.79 13.54 -3.02
C SER A 171 19.21 12.98 -2.94
N LEU A 172 19.58 12.03 -3.82
CA LEU A 172 20.95 11.51 -3.91
C LEU A 172 21.96 12.57 -4.37
N PHE A 173 21.49 13.60 -5.09
CA PHE A 173 22.29 14.76 -5.50
C PHE A 173 22.18 15.96 -4.54
N GLY A 174 21.60 15.75 -3.35
CA GLY A 174 21.42 16.79 -2.34
C GLY A 174 20.31 17.80 -2.63
N VAL A 175 19.44 17.51 -3.60
CA VAL A 175 18.29 18.37 -3.91
C VAL A 175 17.07 17.82 -3.16
N TYR A 176 16.57 18.61 -2.20
CA TYR A 176 15.43 18.24 -1.39
C TYR A 176 14.14 18.85 -1.94
N THR A 177 13.05 18.10 -1.75
CA THR A 177 11.72 18.54 -2.17
C THR A 177 11.24 19.70 -1.28
N PRO A 178 10.81 20.84 -1.85
CA PRO A 178 10.21 21.92 -1.07
C PRO A 178 8.94 21.45 -0.35
N SER A 179 8.66 22.03 0.84
CA SER A 179 7.53 21.62 1.70
C SER A 179 6.16 21.71 0.98
N TRP A 180 5.93 22.75 0.19
CA TRP A 180 4.68 22.88 -0.57
C TRP A 180 4.48 21.76 -1.60
N LEU A 181 5.57 21.29 -2.23
CA LEU A 181 5.53 20.20 -3.21
C LEU A 181 5.33 18.87 -2.50
N GLU A 182 5.91 18.68 -1.30
CA GLU A 182 5.69 17.50 -0.47
C GLU A 182 4.21 17.40 -0.03
N VAL A 183 3.58 18.52 0.35
CA VAL A 183 2.13 18.59 0.63
C VAL A 183 1.32 18.19 -0.60
N ALA A 184 1.66 18.69 -1.78
CA ALA A 184 0.94 18.38 -3.01
C ALA A 184 1.08 16.90 -3.38
N ILE A 185 2.29 16.34 -3.36
CA ILE A 185 2.56 14.94 -3.70
C ILE A 185 1.88 14.00 -2.71
N SER A 186 1.98 14.27 -1.41
CA SER A 186 1.35 13.43 -0.40
C SER A 186 -0.17 13.52 -0.44
N GLY A 187 -0.75 14.70 -0.68
CA GLY A 187 -2.19 14.88 -0.86
C GLY A 187 -2.73 14.11 -2.08
N VAL A 188 -2.03 14.18 -3.22
CA VAL A 188 -2.35 13.38 -4.41
C VAL A 188 -2.23 11.89 -4.10
N GLY A 189 -1.19 11.49 -3.36
CA GLY A 189 -1.01 10.10 -2.92
C GLY A 189 -2.18 9.59 -2.08
N VAL A 190 -2.65 10.40 -1.11
CA VAL A 190 -3.85 10.06 -0.32
C VAL A 190 -5.07 9.83 -1.21
N ALA A 191 -5.34 10.76 -2.15
CA ALA A 191 -6.49 10.65 -3.06
C ALA A 191 -6.38 9.41 -3.96
N LEU A 192 -5.20 9.15 -4.52
CA LEU A 192 -4.97 7.98 -5.38
C LEU A 192 -5.13 6.67 -4.61
N PHE A 193 -4.52 6.52 -3.42
CA PHE A 193 -4.63 5.28 -2.65
C PHE A 193 -6.00 5.09 -2.01
N ALA A 194 -6.76 6.15 -1.74
CA ALA A 194 -8.18 6.04 -1.44
C ALA A 194 -8.96 5.49 -2.64
N GLY A 195 -8.64 5.94 -3.85
CA GLY A 195 -9.18 5.39 -5.09
C GLY A 195 -8.77 3.93 -5.33
N VAL A 196 -7.50 3.55 -5.03
CA VAL A 196 -7.05 2.14 -5.07
C VAL A 196 -7.89 1.29 -4.13
N ALA A 197 -8.20 1.77 -2.91
CA ALA A 197 -9.06 1.03 -1.98
C ALA A 197 -10.45 0.76 -2.58
N VAL A 198 -11.05 1.71 -3.28
CA VAL A 198 -12.32 1.49 -4.01
C VAL A 198 -12.15 0.45 -5.11
N VAL A 199 -11.08 0.56 -5.90
CA VAL A 199 -10.76 -0.36 -7.00
C VAL A 199 -10.52 -1.77 -6.50
N ASP A 200 -9.85 -1.96 -5.36
CA ASP A 200 -9.63 -3.29 -4.76
C ASP A 200 -10.98 -4.02 -4.53
N PHE A 201 -11.97 -3.35 -3.95
CA PHE A 201 -13.28 -3.94 -3.72
C PHE A 201 -14.08 -4.23 -5.01
N TYR A 202 -13.75 -3.55 -6.10
CA TYR A 202 -14.33 -3.83 -7.41
C TYR A 202 -13.59 -4.97 -8.13
N ILE A 203 -12.25 -4.94 -8.17
CA ILE A 203 -11.45 -5.79 -9.04
C ILE A 203 -11.12 -7.16 -8.43
N LEU A 204 -10.86 -7.25 -7.10
CA LEU A 204 -10.41 -8.49 -6.48
C LEU A 204 -11.41 -9.65 -6.65
N PRO A 205 -12.75 -9.46 -6.45
CA PRO A 205 -13.71 -10.53 -6.67
C PRO A 205 -13.84 -10.97 -8.14
N ARG A 206 -13.35 -10.15 -9.06
CA ARG A 206 -13.34 -10.43 -10.51
C ARG A 206 -12.02 -11.01 -11.02
N THR A 207 -10.99 -11.00 -10.16
CA THR A 207 -9.64 -11.44 -10.51
C THR A 207 -9.27 -12.75 -9.83
N TYR A 208 -9.71 -12.93 -8.59
CA TYR A 208 -9.35 -14.05 -7.74
C TYR A 208 -10.55 -14.90 -7.39
N GLU A 209 -10.33 -16.21 -7.30
CA GLU A 209 -11.26 -17.18 -6.74
C GLU A 209 -11.28 -17.11 -5.21
N ASP A 210 -12.30 -17.69 -4.56
CA ASP A 210 -12.47 -17.64 -3.09
C ASP A 210 -11.26 -18.26 -2.33
N GLU A 211 -10.58 -19.23 -2.92
CA GLU A 211 -9.39 -19.90 -2.39
C GLU A 211 -8.12 -19.02 -2.49
N GLN A 212 -8.10 -18.05 -3.40
CA GLN A 212 -6.98 -17.14 -3.64
C GLN A 212 -7.04 -15.90 -2.74
N TYR A 213 -7.44 -16.08 -1.50
CA TYR A 213 -7.60 -14.98 -0.53
C TYR A 213 -6.27 -14.34 -0.11
N LEU A 214 -5.13 -15.05 -0.15
CA LEU A 214 -3.83 -14.49 0.25
C LEU A 214 -3.30 -13.43 -0.73
N PRO A 215 -3.30 -13.64 -2.08
CA PRO A 215 -2.95 -12.57 -3.00
C PRO A 215 -3.94 -11.38 -2.92
N ALA A 216 -5.22 -11.63 -2.66
CA ALA A 216 -6.19 -10.56 -2.43
C ALA A 216 -5.87 -9.78 -1.12
N ALA A 217 -5.53 -10.49 -0.03
CA ALA A 217 -5.10 -9.89 1.23
C ALA A 217 -3.84 -9.04 1.06
N LEU A 218 -2.85 -9.53 0.27
CA LEU A 218 -1.63 -8.78 -0.02
C LEU A 218 -1.93 -7.49 -0.78
N SER A 219 -2.82 -7.52 -1.80
CA SER A 219 -3.24 -6.32 -2.52
C SER A 219 -3.82 -5.27 -1.57
N MET A 220 -4.83 -5.67 -0.80
CA MET A 220 -5.47 -4.79 0.19
C MET A 220 -4.49 -4.29 1.26
N TYR A 221 -3.56 -5.14 1.70
CA TYR A 221 -2.51 -4.78 2.64
C TYR A 221 -1.61 -3.67 2.09
N LEU A 222 -1.13 -3.82 0.85
CA LEU A 222 -0.30 -2.81 0.19
C LEU A 222 -1.05 -1.48 0.02
N THR A 223 -2.33 -1.54 -0.36
CA THR A 223 -3.18 -0.35 -0.45
C THR A 223 -3.28 0.36 0.89
N TYR A 224 -3.52 -0.39 1.99
CA TYR A 224 -3.64 0.16 3.34
C TYR A 224 -2.32 0.82 3.78
N ILE A 225 -1.20 0.13 3.63
CA ILE A 225 0.12 0.64 4.05
C ILE A 225 0.51 1.90 3.26
N ASN A 226 0.30 1.91 1.94
CA ASN A 226 0.60 3.08 1.14
C ASN A 226 -0.29 4.27 1.53
N LEU A 227 -1.59 4.05 1.72
CA LEU A 227 -2.51 5.07 2.18
C LEU A 227 -2.07 5.65 3.54
N PHE A 228 -1.73 4.79 4.49
CA PHE A 228 -1.21 5.18 5.79
C PHE A 228 0.04 6.06 5.67
N VAL A 229 1.02 5.64 4.86
CA VAL A 229 2.25 6.41 4.64
C VAL A 229 1.93 7.78 4.05
N PHE A 230 1.05 7.87 3.05
CA PHE A 230 0.72 9.14 2.42
C PHE A 230 -0.08 10.06 3.34
N ILE A 231 -1.01 9.54 4.15
CA ILE A 231 -1.70 10.36 5.17
C ILE A 231 -0.68 10.90 6.17
N LEU A 232 0.23 10.06 6.65
CA LEU A 232 1.24 10.48 7.63
C LEU A 232 2.22 11.50 7.03
N ARG A 233 2.71 11.29 5.79
CA ARG A 233 3.54 12.26 5.06
C ARG A 233 2.81 13.60 4.89
N PHE A 234 1.53 13.56 4.53
CA PHE A 234 0.71 14.75 4.35
C PHE A 234 0.58 15.54 5.66
N MET A 235 0.30 14.87 6.77
CA MET A 235 0.22 15.51 8.09
C MET A 235 1.56 16.12 8.51
N ILE A 236 2.67 15.39 8.30
CA ILE A 236 4.01 15.88 8.58
C ILE A 236 4.29 17.14 7.73
N ALA A 237 4.03 17.07 6.42
CA ALA A 237 4.34 18.16 5.50
C ALA A 237 3.54 19.44 5.78
N ILE A 238 2.27 19.31 6.18
CA ILE A 238 1.43 20.46 6.55
C ILE A 238 1.96 21.15 7.84
N ASN A 239 2.41 20.35 8.80
CA ASN A 239 2.85 20.85 10.10
C ASN A 239 4.36 21.19 10.13
N SER A 240 5.09 20.93 9.06
CA SER A 240 6.51 21.34 8.90
C SER A 240 6.64 22.73 8.26
N ARG A 241 5.58 23.54 8.29
CA ARG A 241 5.67 24.94 7.84
C ARG A 241 6.45 25.74 8.87
N ASP A 242 7.50 26.38 8.35
CA ASP A 242 8.45 27.29 9.00
C ASP A 242 7.83 28.35 9.91
#